data_615dbb5181e188b4b94a6528f22296cd
#
_entry.id   615dbb5181e188b4b94a6528f22296cd
#
_cell.length_a   1.000
_cell.length_b   1.000
_cell.length_c   1.000
_cell.angle_alpha   90.00
_cell.angle_beta   90.00
_cell.angle_gamma   90.00
#
_symmetry.space_group_name_H-M   'P 1'
#
loop_
_entity.id
_entity.type
_entity.pdbx_description
1 polymer ?
#
loop_
_entity_poly.entity_id
_entity_poly.type
_entity_poly.pdbx_seq_one_letter_code
_entity_poly.pdbx_strand_id
1 'polypeptide(L)'
;MPKSTQDPSRRRFLKGAAAAGGAATFAVGYADPLAKMAKGITGSAGEKPRHNIHGNSLTPEYRVDLDTGELTLTPDQRVAFTICYGCTTRCGVRVRVDDTLGEVLRVSGNPYHPLSADDHLPMRTPVADALRSVSAYGGQGQINRSTACARGNAMMSQITNPFRVDHCLKRVGKRGSRQWQKISFEKLIEEICEGGDLFSEGHVDGLRDIRDHDTLIDPDNPEYGPKANQLMVMEATDYGRSDLLKRFTLNAFATRNYGHHGAYCGLAFRMGSGAVMNNIVTNAHVKPDIQNARFIMYIGCAPSQAGNPFKRQGRLIAQARAAGTLDYVVVDPALNAATSHAADNNRWVPIRPGTDSAFAMAIIQWLLDNQGYASNFLALPGKAAADAAGETTHSNATHLVIDTYEHPRRGYFLRASDLGLAEAGSDADSPVVVTNGELALSEEVMTAELLAERPVELVDGTTVTVKSSLTLLSESAHEYDLDTYAEHCGIPK
;
A
#
# COMPACT_ATOMS: atom_id res chain seq x y z
N MET A 1 -52.68 -14.45 -29.73
CA MET A 1 -51.56 -13.58 -29.48
C MET A 1 -50.99 -13.11 -30.83
N PRO A 2 -51.03 -11.83 -31.17
CA PRO A 2 -50.52 -11.38 -32.45
C PRO A 2 -48.99 -11.35 -32.43
N LYS A 3 -48.36 -11.94 -33.43
CA LYS A 3 -46.90 -11.88 -33.68
C LYS A 3 -46.55 -10.45 -34.08
N SER A 4 -45.72 -9.78 -33.29
CA SER A 4 -45.17 -8.48 -33.65
C SER A 4 -44.24 -8.64 -34.84
N THR A 5 -44.68 -8.16 -36.00
CA THR A 5 -43.83 -8.00 -37.19
C THR A 5 -42.84 -6.89 -36.92
N GLN A 6 -41.64 -7.26 -36.49
CA GLN A 6 -40.54 -6.29 -36.41
C GLN A 6 -40.16 -5.88 -37.83
N ASP A 7 -40.35 -4.62 -38.16
CA ASP A 7 -40.01 -4.02 -39.45
C ASP A 7 -38.48 -4.12 -39.72
N PRO A 8 -38.05 -4.87 -40.76
CA PRO A 8 -36.65 -5.05 -41.07
C PRO A 8 -35.95 -3.73 -41.44
N SER A 9 -36.67 -2.72 -41.89
CA SER A 9 -36.13 -1.41 -42.28
C SER A 9 -35.68 -0.62 -41.09
N ARG A 10 -36.47 -0.63 -40.02
CA ARG A 10 -36.15 0.04 -38.75
C ARG A 10 -34.92 -0.57 -38.06
N ARG A 11 -34.75 -1.90 -38.15
CA ARG A 11 -33.61 -2.59 -37.56
C ARG A 11 -32.33 -2.31 -38.36
N ARG A 12 -32.39 -2.19 -39.72
CA ARG A 12 -31.26 -1.78 -40.55
C ARG A 12 -30.86 -0.33 -40.27
N PHE A 13 -31.85 0.56 -40.15
CA PHE A 13 -31.62 1.96 -39.81
C PHE A 13 -30.92 2.11 -38.46
N LEU A 14 -31.41 1.45 -37.38
CA LEU A 14 -30.81 1.50 -36.07
C LEU A 14 -29.42 0.92 -36.02
N LYS A 15 -29.15 -0.16 -36.76
CA LYS A 15 -27.79 -0.71 -36.92
C LYS A 15 -26.88 0.24 -37.67
N GLY A 16 -27.35 0.88 -38.73
CA GLY A 16 -26.63 1.91 -39.46
C GLY A 16 -26.32 3.15 -38.63
N ALA A 17 -27.30 3.64 -37.86
CA ALA A 17 -27.12 4.76 -36.95
C ALA A 17 -26.16 4.45 -35.79
N ALA A 18 -26.23 3.25 -35.21
CA ALA A 18 -25.29 2.80 -34.20
C ALA A 18 -23.87 2.64 -34.74
N ALA A 19 -23.72 2.10 -35.94
CA ALA A 19 -22.42 1.97 -36.62
C ALA A 19 -21.83 3.35 -36.97
N ALA A 20 -22.65 4.26 -37.51
CA ALA A 20 -22.23 5.63 -37.82
C ALA A 20 -21.89 6.43 -36.55
N GLY A 21 -22.70 6.31 -35.52
CA GLY A 21 -22.44 6.93 -34.19
C GLY A 21 -21.17 6.38 -33.55
N GLY A 22 -20.97 5.07 -33.59
CA GLY A 22 -19.74 4.42 -33.12
C GLY A 22 -18.53 4.87 -33.90
N ALA A 23 -18.61 4.93 -35.22
CA ALA A 23 -17.53 5.43 -36.10
C ALA A 23 -17.22 6.91 -35.84
N ALA A 24 -18.24 7.75 -35.66
CA ALA A 24 -18.06 9.16 -35.33
C ALA A 24 -17.41 9.35 -33.95
N THR A 25 -17.85 8.60 -32.93
CA THR A 25 -17.26 8.64 -31.58
C THR A 25 -15.81 8.16 -31.62
N PHE A 26 -15.54 7.09 -32.36
CA PHE A 26 -14.20 6.59 -32.59
C PHE A 26 -13.32 7.65 -33.33
N ALA A 27 -13.82 8.25 -34.38
CA ALA A 27 -13.09 9.27 -35.11
C ALA A 27 -12.80 10.52 -34.28
N VAL A 28 -13.74 10.98 -33.45
CA VAL A 28 -13.52 12.11 -32.56
C VAL A 28 -12.56 11.75 -31.42
N GLY A 29 -12.73 10.57 -30.81
CA GLY A 29 -11.86 10.11 -29.72
C GLY A 29 -10.43 9.79 -30.15
N TYR A 30 -10.25 9.42 -31.42
CA TYR A 30 -8.96 9.05 -32.01
C TYR A 30 -8.50 9.96 -33.15
N ALA A 31 -9.10 11.16 -33.30
CA ALA A 31 -8.78 12.09 -34.38
C ALA A 31 -7.27 12.40 -34.48
N ASP A 32 -6.61 12.67 -33.35
CA ASP A 32 -5.19 12.97 -33.32
C ASP A 32 -4.30 11.75 -33.63
N PRO A 33 -4.52 10.55 -33.03
CA PRO A 33 -3.86 9.32 -33.47
C PRO A 33 -4.09 8.97 -34.93
N LEU A 34 -5.32 9.11 -35.44
CA LEU A 34 -5.63 8.83 -36.86
C LEU A 34 -4.97 9.82 -37.82
N ALA A 35 -4.93 11.10 -37.44
CA ALA A 35 -4.20 12.11 -38.24
C ALA A 35 -2.69 11.82 -38.28
N LYS A 36 -2.11 11.37 -37.17
CA LYS A 36 -0.71 10.96 -37.10
C LYS A 36 -0.44 9.70 -37.93
N MET A 37 -1.34 8.72 -37.90
CA MET A 37 -1.26 7.54 -38.76
C MET A 37 -1.35 7.93 -40.25
N ALA A 38 -2.30 8.76 -40.64
CA ALA A 38 -2.46 9.22 -42.02
C ALA A 38 -1.20 9.95 -42.52
N LYS A 39 -0.62 10.83 -41.72
CA LYS A 39 0.66 11.49 -42.02
C LYS A 39 1.80 10.49 -42.16
N GLY A 40 1.83 9.44 -41.37
CA GLY A 40 2.81 8.36 -41.47
C GLY A 40 2.68 7.57 -42.80
N ILE A 41 1.46 7.26 -43.23
CA ILE A 41 1.16 6.51 -44.46
C ILE A 41 1.44 7.36 -45.72
N THR A 42 1.13 8.65 -45.68
CA THR A 42 1.33 9.56 -46.83
C THR A 42 2.77 10.01 -46.99
N GLY A 43 3.68 9.58 -46.15
CA GLY A 43 5.09 10.00 -46.20
C GLY A 43 5.32 11.47 -45.82
N SER A 44 4.26 12.22 -45.50
CA SER A 44 4.34 13.60 -44.99
C SER A 44 4.47 13.63 -43.45
N ALA A 45 4.88 12.53 -42.86
CA ALA A 45 5.25 12.53 -41.46
C ALA A 45 6.41 13.50 -41.29
N GLY A 46 6.11 14.62 -40.68
CA GLY A 46 7.11 15.57 -40.22
C GLY A 46 8.17 14.91 -39.37
N GLU A 47 8.97 15.68 -38.68
CA GLU A 47 9.99 15.17 -37.75
C GLU A 47 9.42 14.03 -36.86
N LYS A 48 10.21 12.97 -36.72
CA LYS A 48 9.89 11.89 -35.79
C LYS A 48 9.55 12.50 -34.44
N PRO A 49 8.52 11.99 -33.72
CA PRO A 49 8.18 12.54 -32.39
C PRO A 49 9.42 12.48 -31.51
N ARG A 50 9.77 13.61 -30.91
CA ARG A 50 10.94 13.72 -30.04
C ARG A 50 10.68 13.11 -28.66
N HIS A 51 9.39 12.96 -28.30
CA HIS A 51 8.98 12.51 -26.99
C HIS A 51 7.91 11.41 -27.09
N ASN A 52 7.87 10.54 -26.10
CA ASN A 52 6.76 9.60 -25.94
C ASN A 52 5.52 10.30 -25.34
N ILE A 53 4.42 9.55 -25.16
CA ILE A 53 3.16 10.08 -24.59
C ILE A 53 3.29 10.65 -23.17
N HIS A 54 4.38 10.33 -22.46
CA HIS A 54 4.67 10.84 -21.12
C HIS A 54 5.72 11.96 -21.12
N GLY A 55 6.09 12.47 -22.29
CA GLY A 55 7.07 13.54 -22.43
C GLY A 55 8.53 13.09 -22.41
N ASN A 56 8.83 11.81 -22.20
CA ASN A 56 10.21 11.33 -22.23
C ASN A 56 10.80 11.37 -23.64
N SER A 57 12.00 11.92 -23.78
CA SER A 57 12.74 11.96 -25.02
C SER A 57 12.97 10.57 -25.62
N LEU A 58 12.77 10.43 -26.92
CA LEU A 58 13.08 9.22 -27.68
C LEU A 58 14.52 9.21 -28.21
N THR A 59 15.24 10.32 -28.12
CA THR A 59 16.67 10.36 -28.46
C THR A 59 17.44 9.46 -27.51
N PRO A 60 18.35 8.61 -27.97
CA PRO A 60 19.21 7.81 -27.11
C PRO A 60 20.04 8.69 -26.19
N GLU A 61 20.23 8.26 -24.95
CA GLU A 61 21.08 8.93 -23.96
C GLU A 61 22.55 8.72 -24.29
N TYR A 62 22.86 7.52 -24.76
CA TYR A 62 24.19 7.07 -25.15
C TYR A 62 24.08 5.92 -26.12
N ARG A 63 25.20 5.59 -26.72
CA ARG A 63 25.38 4.38 -27.50
C ARG A 63 26.58 3.62 -26.98
N VAL A 64 26.50 2.31 -27.01
CA VAL A 64 27.63 1.43 -26.72
C VAL A 64 27.86 0.60 -27.95
N ASP A 65 29.08 0.64 -28.44
CA ASP A 65 29.52 -0.27 -29.47
C ASP A 65 29.54 -1.69 -28.91
N LEU A 66 28.85 -2.62 -29.55
CA LEU A 66 28.66 -3.98 -28.99
C LEU A 66 29.90 -4.87 -29.12
N ASP A 67 30.84 -4.52 -30.01
CA ASP A 67 32.06 -5.25 -30.22
C ASP A 67 33.20 -4.74 -29.30
N THR A 68 33.34 -3.42 -29.23
CA THR A 68 34.45 -2.78 -28.51
C THR A 68 34.08 -2.31 -27.10
N GLY A 69 32.79 -2.12 -26.79
CA GLY A 69 32.33 -1.52 -25.53
C GLY A 69 32.56 -0.03 -25.45
N GLU A 70 32.93 0.63 -26.54
CA GLU A 70 33.09 2.09 -26.56
C GLU A 70 31.77 2.79 -26.28
N LEU A 71 31.77 3.73 -25.33
CA LEU A 71 30.62 4.50 -24.93
C LEU A 71 30.67 5.90 -25.57
N THR A 72 29.66 6.20 -26.36
CA THR A 72 29.43 7.54 -26.92
C THR A 72 28.21 8.17 -26.25
N LEU A 73 28.41 9.24 -25.49
CA LEU A 73 27.32 10.00 -24.87
C LEU A 73 26.69 10.95 -25.92
N THR A 74 25.39 11.17 -25.81
CA THR A 74 24.73 12.21 -26.58
C THR A 74 25.20 13.58 -26.06
N PRO A 75 25.66 14.49 -26.91
CA PRO A 75 26.19 15.80 -26.51
C PRO A 75 25.10 16.66 -25.85
N ASP A 76 25.52 17.69 -25.13
CA ASP A 76 24.66 18.70 -24.48
C ASP A 76 23.65 18.12 -23.48
N GLN A 77 23.96 16.99 -22.90
CA GLN A 77 23.13 16.31 -21.91
C GLN A 77 23.97 15.77 -20.76
N ARG A 78 23.37 15.81 -19.58
CA ARG A 78 23.96 15.18 -18.39
C ARG A 78 23.00 14.22 -17.72
N VAL A 79 23.57 13.32 -16.95
CA VAL A 79 22.84 12.37 -16.11
C VAL A 79 22.90 12.82 -14.65
N ALA A 80 21.75 12.88 -14.01
CA ALA A 80 21.64 13.11 -12.57
C ALA A 80 20.89 11.95 -11.92
N PHE A 81 21.24 11.64 -10.69
CA PHE A 81 20.59 10.62 -9.89
C PHE A 81 19.76 11.27 -8.80
N THR A 82 18.52 10.81 -8.64
CA THR A 82 17.60 11.32 -7.64
C THR A 82 16.62 10.22 -7.21
N ILE A 83 15.60 10.60 -6.45
CA ILE A 83 14.57 9.70 -5.93
C ILE A 83 13.23 10.04 -6.54
N CYS A 84 12.51 9.02 -6.98
CA CYS A 84 11.13 9.16 -7.45
C CYS A 84 10.18 9.28 -6.26
N TYR A 85 9.40 10.34 -6.22
CA TYR A 85 8.34 10.54 -5.24
C TYR A 85 6.92 10.24 -5.78
N GLY A 86 6.79 9.48 -6.85
CA GLY A 86 5.50 9.06 -7.39
C GLY A 86 4.70 8.11 -6.48
N CYS A 87 5.36 7.53 -5.48
CA CYS A 87 4.76 6.72 -4.41
C CYS A 87 5.72 6.56 -3.23
N THR A 88 5.25 5.94 -2.15
CA THR A 88 6.02 5.74 -0.91
C THR A 88 7.22 4.82 -1.04
N THR A 89 7.41 4.12 -2.17
CA THR A 89 8.58 3.25 -2.40
C THR A 89 9.88 4.02 -2.50
N ARG A 90 9.84 5.27 -3.01
CA ARG A 90 11.02 6.14 -3.15
C ARG A 90 12.17 5.49 -3.93
N CYS A 91 11.85 4.85 -5.05
CA CYS A 91 12.87 4.22 -5.90
C CYS A 91 13.87 5.24 -6.40
N GLY A 92 15.15 4.88 -6.40
CA GLY A 92 16.17 5.68 -7.07
C GLY A 92 15.92 5.73 -8.58
N VAL A 93 16.02 6.89 -9.17
CA VAL A 93 15.87 7.12 -10.61
C VAL A 93 17.06 7.86 -11.17
N ARG A 94 17.30 7.62 -12.45
CA ARG A 94 18.26 8.33 -13.26
C ARG A 94 17.48 9.32 -14.14
N VAL A 95 17.89 10.56 -14.09
CA VAL A 95 17.28 11.67 -14.82
C VAL A 95 18.27 12.19 -15.84
N ARG A 96 17.83 12.31 -17.08
CA ARG A 96 18.58 12.93 -18.14
C ARG A 96 18.13 14.39 -18.31
N VAL A 97 19.05 15.30 -18.30
CA VAL A 97 18.83 16.75 -18.36
C VAL A 97 19.51 17.32 -19.59
N ASP A 98 18.80 18.18 -20.31
CA ASP A 98 19.38 19.02 -21.36
C ASP A 98 20.17 20.14 -20.71
N ASP A 99 21.45 20.26 -21.03
CA ASP A 99 22.33 21.26 -20.41
C ASP A 99 22.14 22.67 -21.00
N THR A 100 21.56 22.75 -22.20
CA THR A 100 21.28 24.03 -22.86
C THR A 100 20.00 24.66 -22.32
N LEU A 101 18.94 23.85 -22.16
CA LEU A 101 17.61 24.31 -21.74
C LEU A 101 17.36 24.12 -20.23
N GLY A 102 18.16 23.31 -19.55
CA GLY A 102 17.95 22.94 -18.16
C GLY A 102 16.70 22.04 -17.96
N GLU A 103 16.19 21.43 -19.04
CA GLU A 103 14.97 20.65 -19.01
C GLU A 103 15.26 19.18 -18.77
N VAL A 104 14.33 18.52 -18.06
CA VAL A 104 14.37 17.07 -17.89
C VAL A 104 13.87 16.38 -19.14
N LEU A 105 14.73 15.57 -19.76
CA LEU A 105 14.44 14.86 -21.01
C LEU A 105 13.85 13.47 -20.78
N ARG A 106 14.28 12.77 -19.73
CA ARG A 106 13.85 11.40 -19.48
C ARG A 106 14.08 11.00 -18.02
N VAL A 107 13.19 10.14 -17.52
CA VAL A 107 13.35 9.44 -16.24
C VAL A 107 13.53 7.95 -16.51
N SER A 108 14.56 7.33 -15.94
CA SER A 108 14.90 5.92 -16.09
C SER A 108 15.26 5.32 -14.71
N GLY A 109 15.44 4.02 -14.62
CA GLY A 109 15.91 3.39 -13.39
C GLY A 109 17.35 3.73 -13.07
N ASN A 110 17.66 3.75 -11.77
CA ASN A 110 19.01 3.96 -11.26
C ASN A 110 19.71 2.60 -11.03
N PRO A 111 20.79 2.28 -11.76
CA PRO A 111 21.49 0.99 -11.62
C PRO A 111 22.17 0.79 -10.26
N TYR A 112 22.40 1.83 -9.50
CA TYR A 112 22.98 1.77 -8.16
C TYR A 112 21.97 1.56 -7.04
N HIS A 113 20.66 1.55 -7.35
CA HIS A 113 19.63 1.54 -6.34
C HIS A 113 18.90 0.19 -6.28
N PRO A 114 18.86 -0.47 -5.10
CA PRO A 114 18.32 -1.83 -4.95
C PRO A 114 16.85 -1.98 -5.31
N LEU A 115 16.06 -0.90 -5.23
CA LEU A 115 14.65 -0.91 -5.66
C LEU A 115 14.47 -0.70 -7.16
N SER A 116 15.52 -0.30 -7.88
CA SER A 116 15.49 -0.06 -9.33
C SER A 116 16.23 -1.12 -10.12
N ALA A 117 17.22 -1.77 -9.52
CA ALA A 117 17.99 -2.86 -10.11
C ALA A 117 18.15 -3.98 -9.08
N ASP A 118 17.91 -5.23 -9.47
CA ASP A 118 18.40 -6.38 -8.73
C ASP A 118 19.79 -6.70 -9.26
N ASP A 119 20.67 -7.03 -8.33
CA ASP A 119 22.11 -6.95 -8.51
C ASP A 119 22.53 -5.52 -8.85
N HIS A 120 22.09 -4.59 -7.97
CA HIS A 120 22.48 -3.19 -8.08
C HIS A 120 23.98 -3.02 -7.98
N LEU A 121 24.49 -2.06 -8.74
CA LEU A 121 25.91 -1.78 -8.79
C LEU A 121 26.41 -1.11 -7.50
N PRO A 122 27.65 -1.38 -7.08
CA PRO A 122 28.30 -0.62 -6.01
C PRO A 122 28.33 0.87 -6.34
N MET A 123 28.11 1.72 -5.34
CA MET A 123 28.06 3.19 -5.51
C MET A 123 29.34 3.80 -6.11
N ARG A 124 30.48 3.12 -5.97
CA ARG A 124 31.77 3.56 -6.51
C ARG A 124 31.99 3.16 -7.99
N THR A 125 31.09 2.41 -8.60
CA THR A 125 31.20 2.05 -10.02
C THR A 125 31.14 3.31 -10.87
N PRO A 126 32.08 3.57 -11.79
CA PRO A 126 32.04 4.71 -12.67
C PRO A 126 30.74 4.75 -13.51
N VAL A 127 30.22 5.93 -13.77
CA VAL A 127 28.95 6.09 -14.53
C VAL A 127 29.04 5.45 -15.91
N ALA A 128 30.17 5.55 -16.59
CA ALA A 128 30.39 4.90 -17.88
C ALA A 128 30.23 3.38 -17.82
N ASP A 129 30.78 2.76 -16.77
CA ASP A 129 30.66 1.30 -16.57
C ASP A 129 29.23 0.92 -16.18
N ALA A 130 28.55 1.75 -15.41
CA ALA A 130 27.15 1.55 -15.09
C ALA A 130 26.27 1.63 -16.35
N LEU A 131 26.56 2.52 -17.27
CA LEU A 131 25.84 2.62 -18.55
C LEU A 131 26.13 1.41 -19.46
N ARG A 132 27.36 0.92 -19.50
CA ARG A 132 27.71 -0.32 -20.21
C ARG A 132 26.99 -1.53 -19.64
N SER A 133 26.93 -1.67 -18.33
CA SER A 133 26.33 -2.82 -17.64
C SER A 133 24.82 -2.96 -17.90
N VAL A 134 24.11 -1.87 -18.18
CA VAL A 134 22.68 -1.90 -18.53
C VAL A 134 22.43 -1.86 -20.05
N SER A 135 23.48 -1.88 -20.85
CA SER A 135 23.43 -2.02 -22.32
C SER A 135 23.43 -3.49 -22.75
N ALA A 136 23.28 -3.75 -24.04
CA ALA A 136 23.41 -5.11 -24.58
C ALA A 136 24.85 -5.60 -24.67
N TYR A 137 25.85 -4.75 -24.43
CA TYR A 137 27.27 -5.10 -24.48
C TYR A 137 27.61 -6.21 -23.50
N GLY A 138 28.32 -7.21 -23.96
CA GLY A 138 28.68 -8.37 -23.13
C GLY A 138 27.51 -9.24 -22.68
N GLY A 139 26.32 -9.09 -23.26
CA GLY A 139 25.12 -9.87 -22.92
C GLY A 139 24.49 -9.53 -21.57
N GLN A 140 25.01 -8.54 -20.86
CA GLN A 140 24.63 -8.22 -19.47
C GLN A 140 23.33 -7.41 -19.36
N GLY A 141 22.97 -6.63 -20.39
CA GLY A 141 21.89 -5.66 -20.31
C GLY A 141 20.50 -6.24 -20.09
N GLN A 142 20.29 -7.52 -20.39
CA GLN A 142 19.03 -8.20 -20.10
C GLN A 142 18.95 -8.69 -18.64
N ILE A 143 20.08 -8.97 -18.04
CA ILE A 143 20.22 -9.48 -16.66
C ILE A 143 20.20 -8.30 -15.69
N ASN A 144 20.98 -7.26 -15.95
CA ASN A 144 21.17 -6.11 -15.05
C ASN A 144 20.20 -4.96 -15.35
N ARG A 145 18.93 -5.24 -15.59
CA ARG A 145 17.96 -4.20 -15.92
C ARG A 145 17.75 -3.22 -14.79
N SER A 146 18.01 -1.97 -15.08
CA SER A 146 17.64 -0.84 -14.25
C SER A 146 16.48 -0.09 -14.90
N THR A 147 15.30 -0.12 -14.29
CA THR A 147 14.09 0.47 -14.85
C THR A 147 13.32 1.30 -13.82
N ALA A 148 12.66 2.37 -14.26
CA ALA A 148 11.57 2.98 -13.53
C ALA A 148 10.24 2.27 -13.89
N CYS A 149 9.28 2.21 -12.97
CA CYS A 149 7.94 1.73 -13.29
C CYS A 149 7.20 2.73 -14.20
N ALA A 150 6.03 2.34 -14.71
CA ALA A 150 5.22 3.23 -15.55
C ALA A 150 4.92 4.57 -14.89
N ARG A 151 4.62 4.58 -13.56
CA ARG A 151 4.40 5.80 -12.80
C ARG A 151 5.65 6.67 -12.73
N GLY A 152 6.82 6.09 -12.48
CA GLY A 152 8.10 6.82 -12.48
C GLY A 152 8.43 7.42 -13.84
N ASN A 153 8.18 6.68 -14.92
CA ASN A 153 8.32 7.21 -16.29
C ASN A 153 7.32 8.32 -16.59
N ALA A 154 6.11 8.27 -16.04
CA ALA A 154 5.06 9.28 -16.24
C ALA A 154 5.29 10.57 -15.45
N MET A 155 6.31 10.66 -14.59
CA MET A 155 6.64 11.88 -13.82
C MET A 155 6.86 13.10 -14.71
N MET A 156 7.35 12.91 -15.93
CA MET A 156 7.49 14.00 -16.92
C MET A 156 6.15 14.68 -17.19
N SER A 157 5.06 13.93 -17.27
CA SER A 157 3.72 14.47 -17.47
C SER A 157 3.27 15.42 -16.34
N GLN A 158 3.80 15.27 -15.15
CA GLN A 158 3.50 16.17 -14.03
C GLN A 158 4.29 17.48 -14.14
N ILE A 159 5.53 17.42 -14.63
CA ILE A 159 6.38 18.61 -14.79
C ILE A 159 5.83 19.52 -15.88
N THR A 160 5.45 18.91 -17.01
CA THR A 160 5.02 19.61 -18.23
C THR A 160 3.50 19.71 -18.39
N ASN A 161 2.72 19.35 -17.36
CA ASN A 161 1.26 19.35 -17.42
C ASN A 161 0.72 20.77 -17.60
N PRO A 162 -0.06 21.06 -18.65
CA PRO A 162 -0.63 22.38 -18.90
C PRO A 162 -1.63 22.83 -17.83
N PHE A 163 -2.17 21.88 -17.05
CA PHE A 163 -3.08 22.16 -15.92
C PHE A 163 -2.35 22.24 -14.58
N ARG A 164 -1.01 22.22 -14.58
CA ARG A 164 -0.25 22.42 -13.35
C ARG A 164 -0.55 23.79 -12.76
N VAL A 165 -0.92 23.81 -11.49
CA VAL A 165 -1.14 25.06 -10.75
C VAL A 165 0.22 25.73 -10.49
N ASP A 166 0.44 26.87 -11.12
CA ASP A 166 1.67 27.67 -11.05
C ASP A 166 1.45 29.06 -10.40
N HIS A 167 0.21 29.37 -10.02
CA HIS A 167 -0.18 30.62 -9.39
C HIS A 167 -1.03 30.36 -8.14
N CYS A 168 -1.05 31.35 -7.24
CA CYS A 168 -2.01 31.33 -6.14
C CYS A 168 -3.44 31.52 -6.70
N LEU A 169 -4.33 30.63 -6.31
CA LEU A 169 -5.72 30.62 -6.76
C LEU A 169 -6.67 30.79 -5.57
N LYS A 170 -7.56 31.76 -5.67
CA LYS A 170 -8.65 31.97 -4.72
C LYS A 170 -9.98 31.50 -5.34
N ARG A 171 -10.80 30.79 -4.58
CA ARG A 171 -12.14 30.41 -4.99
C ARG A 171 -13.02 31.66 -5.20
N VAL A 172 -13.80 31.65 -6.25
CA VAL A 172 -14.85 32.64 -6.53
C VAL A 172 -16.22 31.93 -6.58
N GLY A 173 -17.21 32.52 -5.92
CA GLY A 173 -18.53 31.94 -5.83
C GLY A 173 -18.63 30.76 -4.83
N LYS A 174 -19.73 30.05 -4.89
CA LYS A 174 -20.05 28.97 -3.95
C LYS A 174 -19.05 27.82 -4.00
N ARG A 175 -18.88 27.13 -2.89
CA ARG A 175 -18.06 25.89 -2.81
C ARG A 175 -18.55 24.89 -3.86
N GLY A 176 -17.61 24.33 -4.65
CA GLY A 176 -17.93 23.40 -5.74
C GLY A 176 -18.20 24.06 -7.10
N SER A 177 -18.29 25.38 -7.20
CA SER A 177 -18.50 26.10 -8.49
C SER A 177 -17.35 25.96 -9.48
N ARG A 178 -16.15 25.53 -9.02
CA ARG A 178 -14.91 25.41 -9.81
C ARG A 178 -14.46 26.72 -10.47
N GLN A 179 -14.86 27.85 -9.90
CA GLN A 179 -14.45 29.17 -10.35
C GLN A 179 -13.31 29.67 -9.49
N TRP A 180 -12.25 30.15 -10.13
CA TRP A 180 -11.02 30.57 -9.50
C TRP A 180 -10.53 31.88 -10.09
N GLN A 181 -9.93 32.72 -9.24
CA GLN A 181 -9.19 33.90 -9.66
C GLN A 181 -7.73 33.78 -9.21
N LYS A 182 -6.82 34.33 -10.00
CA LYS A 182 -5.42 34.48 -9.61
C LYS A 182 -5.28 35.61 -8.62
N ILE A 183 -4.51 35.37 -7.56
CA ILE A 183 -4.13 36.40 -6.57
C ILE A 183 -2.62 36.37 -6.37
N SER A 184 -2.05 37.43 -5.81
CA SER A 184 -0.63 37.45 -5.46
C SER A 184 -0.36 36.55 -4.24
N PHE A 185 0.89 36.17 -4.05
CA PHE A 185 1.30 35.38 -2.88
C PHE A 185 1.10 36.18 -1.58
N GLU A 186 1.40 37.48 -1.59
CA GLU A 186 1.19 38.37 -0.46
C GLU A 186 -0.29 38.40 -0.06
N LYS A 187 -1.18 38.52 -1.05
CA LYS A 187 -2.63 38.54 -0.81
C LYS A 187 -3.11 37.20 -0.26
N LEU A 188 -2.57 36.07 -0.75
CA LEU A 188 -2.87 34.74 -0.21
C LEU A 188 -2.52 34.65 1.28
N ILE A 189 -1.29 35.08 1.64
CA ILE A 189 -0.83 35.04 3.03
C ILE A 189 -1.65 35.98 3.92
N GLU A 190 -1.92 37.20 3.45
CA GLU A 190 -2.77 38.16 4.17
C GLU A 190 -4.14 37.54 4.50
N GLU A 191 -4.87 37.03 3.49
CA GLU A 191 -6.21 36.50 3.68
C GLU A 191 -6.23 35.23 4.54
N ILE A 192 -5.22 34.38 4.45
CA ILE A 192 -5.12 33.19 5.32
C ILE A 192 -4.82 33.61 6.77
N CYS A 193 -3.97 34.60 6.98
CA CYS A 193 -3.58 35.00 8.33
C CYS A 193 -4.62 35.87 9.03
N GLU A 194 -5.20 36.81 8.31
CA GLU A 194 -6.09 37.84 8.90
C GLU A 194 -7.59 37.50 8.72
N GLY A 195 -7.95 36.58 7.81
CA GLY A 195 -9.35 36.28 7.56
C GLY A 195 -10.12 37.39 6.85
N GLY A 196 -11.43 37.48 7.09
CA GLY A 196 -12.32 38.51 6.55
C GLY A 196 -13.53 37.98 5.78
N ASP A 197 -14.24 38.87 5.10
CA ASP A 197 -15.38 38.52 4.23
C ASP A 197 -14.89 38.07 2.84
N LEU A 198 -14.28 36.90 2.79
CA LEU A 198 -13.48 36.43 1.65
C LEU A 198 -14.31 35.83 0.51
N PHE A 199 -15.52 35.28 0.80
CA PHE A 199 -16.22 34.41 -0.12
C PHE A 199 -17.72 34.76 -0.29
N SER A 200 -18.19 35.89 0.24
CA SER A 200 -19.58 36.27 0.31
C SER A 200 -20.47 35.26 1.04
N GLU A 201 -19.92 34.50 1.94
CA GLU A 201 -20.58 33.47 2.76
C GLU A 201 -20.48 33.80 4.26
N GLY A 202 -20.17 35.05 4.60
CA GLY A 202 -19.91 35.54 5.94
C GLY A 202 -18.41 35.67 6.25
N HIS A 203 -18.13 36.11 7.47
CA HIS A 203 -16.76 36.26 7.97
C HIS A 203 -16.08 34.91 8.11
N VAL A 204 -14.81 34.84 7.74
CA VAL A 204 -13.92 33.70 7.93
C VAL A 204 -12.77 34.12 8.83
N ASP A 205 -12.63 33.47 9.97
CA ASP A 205 -11.53 33.72 10.90
C ASP A 205 -10.18 33.38 10.27
N GLY A 206 -9.21 34.26 10.46
CA GLY A 206 -7.83 34.03 10.06
C GLY A 206 -7.07 33.09 11.01
N LEU A 207 -5.90 32.63 10.56
CA LEU A 207 -5.05 31.79 11.42
C LEU A 207 -4.62 32.51 12.70
N ARG A 208 -4.56 33.84 12.72
CA ARG A 208 -4.24 34.63 13.93
C ARG A 208 -5.36 34.55 14.94
N ASP A 209 -6.61 34.59 14.50
CA ASP A 209 -7.79 34.57 15.37
C ASP A 209 -8.01 33.19 16.00
N ILE A 210 -7.80 32.14 15.19
CA ILE A 210 -7.98 30.77 15.68
C ILE A 210 -6.76 30.20 16.41
N ARG A 211 -5.61 30.89 16.40
CA ARG A 211 -4.42 30.49 17.20
C ARG A 211 -4.60 30.89 18.66
N ASP A 212 -5.65 30.40 19.28
CA ASP A 212 -6.01 30.60 20.68
C ASP A 212 -5.95 29.23 21.39
N HIS A 213 -5.13 29.14 22.41
CA HIS A 213 -4.87 27.91 23.17
C HIS A 213 -5.65 27.85 24.48
N ASP A 214 -6.34 28.91 24.83
CA ASP A 214 -7.01 29.06 26.12
C ASP A 214 -8.54 28.89 26.01
N THR A 215 -9.13 29.34 24.88
CA THR A 215 -10.56 29.29 24.65
C THR A 215 -10.93 27.94 23.99
N LEU A 216 -11.86 27.20 24.61
CA LEU A 216 -12.38 25.95 24.04
C LEU A 216 -13.18 26.23 22.74
N ILE A 217 -13.12 25.29 21.80
CA ILE A 217 -13.99 25.30 20.59
C ILE A 217 -15.45 25.23 21.02
N ASP A 218 -15.73 24.30 21.94
CA ASP A 218 -17.05 24.06 22.50
C ASP A 218 -16.91 23.75 24.00
N PRO A 219 -17.42 24.63 24.89
CA PRO A 219 -17.37 24.37 26.33
C PRO A 219 -18.17 23.15 26.79
N ASP A 220 -19.19 22.74 26.02
CA ASP A 220 -20.01 21.56 26.34
C ASP A 220 -19.33 20.26 25.91
N ASN A 221 -18.34 20.34 25.02
CA ASN A 221 -17.54 19.21 24.52
C ASN A 221 -16.04 19.53 24.64
N PRO A 222 -15.48 19.58 25.84
CA PRO A 222 -14.11 20.02 26.09
C PRO A 222 -13.03 19.15 25.46
N GLU A 223 -13.36 17.92 25.05
CA GLU A 223 -12.47 17.02 24.31
C GLU A 223 -12.07 17.54 22.92
N TYR A 224 -12.81 18.47 22.33
CA TYR A 224 -12.41 19.13 21.08
C TYR A 224 -11.22 20.06 21.29
N GLY A 225 -10.98 20.48 22.55
CA GLY A 225 -9.85 21.30 22.93
C GLY A 225 -9.97 22.76 22.51
N PRO A 226 -8.83 23.49 22.48
CA PRO A 226 -8.82 24.92 22.23
C PRO A 226 -9.10 25.26 20.76
N LYS A 227 -9.46 26.52 20.49
CA LYS A 227 -9.72 27.06 19.14
C LYS A 227 -8.60 26.75 18.14
N ALA A 228 -7.35 26.67 18.57
CA ALA A 228 -6.23 26.26 17.72
C ALA A 228 -6.46 24.91 17.03
N ASN A 229 -7.27 24.02 17.60
CA ASN A 229 -7.62 22.74 16.99
C ASN A 229 -8.60 22.84 15.81
N GLN A 230 -9.09 24.03 15.48
CA GLN A 230 -9.83 24.26 14.21
C GLN A 230 -8.92 24.15 12.98
N LEU A 231 -7.61 24.36 13.14
CA LEU A 231 -6.65 24.09 12.07
C LEU A 231 -6.34 22.60 12.01
N MET A 232 -6.61 21.98 10.86
CA MET A 232 -6.14 20.64 10.54
C MET A 232 -5.15 20.69 9.38
N VAL A 233 -3.99 20.11 9.57
CA VAL A 233 -2.97 19.95 8.52
C VAL A 233 -2.90 18.50 8.08
N MET A 234 -3.05 18.25 6.80
CA MET A 234 -2.97 16.90 6.22
C MET A 234 -1.88 16.82 5.15
N GLU A 235 -1.13 15.74 5.20
CA GLU A 235 -0.19 15.39 4.13
C GLU A 235 -0.48 14.01 3.55
N ALA A 236 -0.07 13.78 2.30
CA ALA A 236 -0.28 12.49 1.64
C ALA A 236 0.79 11.47 2.03
N THR A 237 2.05 11.79 1.76
CA THR A 237 3.22 10.98 2.11
C THR A 237 4.35 11.90 2.54
N ASP A 238 5.30 11.35 3.28
CA ASP A 238 6.52 12.06 3.57
C ASP A 238 7.36 12.26 2.28
N TYR A 239 7.34 13.48 1.76
CA TYR A 239 8.12 13.91 0.61
C TYR A 239 9.41 14.65 1.00
N GLY A 240 9.92 14.40 2.20
CA GLY A 240 11.07 15.09 2.76
C GLY A 240 10.74 16.45 3.37
N ARG A 241 9.47 16.78 3.57
CA ARG A 241 8.98 18.03 4.17
C ARG A 241 8.12 17.83 5.40
N SER A 242 7.85 16.60 5.78
CA SER A 242 6.97 16.26 6.92
C SER A 242 7.43 16.89 8.22
N ASP A 243 8.74 16.95 8.47
CA ASP A 243 9.28 17.55 9.69
C ASP A 243 9.02 19.05 9.75
N LEU A 244 9.07 19.74 8.61
CA LEU A 244 8.71 21.16 8.53
C LEU A 244 7.22 21.36 8.81
N LEU A 245 6.35 20.54 8.22
CA LEU A 245 4.90 20.60 8.45
C LEU A 245 4.55 20.28 9.90
N LYS A 246 5.15 19.24 10.47
CA LYS A 246 4.96 18.89 11.88
C LYS A 246 5.42 19.99 12.82
N ARG A 247 6.60 20.58 12.54
CA ARG A 247 7.12 21.70 13.32
C ARG A 247 6.15 22.89 13.29
N PHE A 248 5.63 23.23 12.12
CA PHE A 248 4.63 24.29 12.00
C PHE A 248 3.35 23.90 12.76
N THR A 249 2.78 22.74 12.49
CA THR A 249 1.47 22.31 12.99
C THR A 249 1.48 22.08 14.50
N LEU A 250 2.37 21.20 14.96
CA LEU A 250 2.36 20.71 16.33
C LEU A 250 3.09 21.63 17.32
N ASN A 251 4.09 22.38 16.85
CA ASN A 251 4.93 23.20 17.71
C ASN A 251 4.65 24.69 17.55
N ALA A 252 4.67 25.24 16.33
CA ALA A 252 4.53 26.67 16.12
C ALA A 252 3.07 27.13 16.20
N PHE A 253 2.15 26.46 15.53
CA PHE A 253 0.71 26.71 15.63
C PHE A 253 0.13 26.03 16.86
N ALA A 254 0.67 24.87 17.21
CA ALA A 254 0.33 24.03 18.36
C ALA A 254 -1.11 23.47 18.33
N THR A 255 -1.61 23.13 17.13
CA THR A 255 -2.80 22.28 17.00
C THR A 255 -2.43 20.80 17.11
N ARG A 256 -3.34 19.97 17.64
CA ARG A 256 -3.20 18.51 17.67
C ARG A 256 -3.63 17.84 16.35
N ASN A 257 -4.28 18.58 15.46
CA ASN A 257 -4.90 18.06 14.25
C ASN A 257 -3.91 17.98 13.08
N TYR A 258 -3.00 17.04 13.17
CA TYR A 258 -2.10 16.66 12.09
C TYR A 258 -2.48 15.27 11.55
N GLY A 259 -2.79 15.20 10.27
CA GLY A 259 -3.20 13.98 9.59
C GLY A 259 -2.21 13.53 8.51
N HIS A 260 -2.20 12.22 8.27
CA HIS A 260 -1.35 11.59 7.26
C HIS A 260 -2.13 10.43 6.63
N HIS A 261 -2.06 10.26 5.30
CA HIS A 261 -2.83 9.19 4.64
C HIS A 261 -2.45 7.80 5.16
N GLY A 262 -1.20 7.61 5.59
CA GLY A 262 -0.72 6.37 6.20
C GLY A 262 -1.36 6.05 7.55
N ALA A 263 -2.10 6.98 8.17
CA ALA A 263 -2.87 6.70 9.37
C ALA A 263 -4.00 5.68 9.13
N TYR A 264 -4.51 5.61 7.90
CA TYR A 264 -5.53 4.64 7.51
C TYR A 264 -4.89 3.34 6.99
N CYS A 265 -4.17 3.39 5.87
CA CYS A 265 -3.60 2.19 5.25
C CYS A 265 -2.39 1.64 6.02
N GLY A 266 -1.48 2.50 6.43
CA GLY A 266 -0.26 2.12 7.14
C GLY A 266 -0.52 1.64 8.56
N LEU A 267 -1.51 2.21 9.25
CA LEU A 267 -1.88 1.79 10.59
C LEU A 267 -2.44 0.37 10.57
N ALA A 268 -3.42 0.07 9.71
CA ALA A 268 -4.00 -1.27 9.60
C ALA A 268 -2.93 -2.33 9.29
N PHE A 269 -2.05 -2.04 8.31
CA PHE A 269 -0.94 -2.93 7.98
C PHE A 269 0.02 -3.14 9.17
N ARG A 270 0.39 -2.07 9.88
CA ARG A 270 1.33 -2.14 11.01
C ARG A 270 0.72 -2.85 12.21
N MET A 271 -0.56 -2.64 12.48
CA MET A 271 -1.25 -3.35 13.55
C MET A 271 -1.25 -4.86 13.31
N GLY A 272 -1.62 -5.31 12.10
CA GLY A 272 -1.62 -6.72 11.74
C GLY A 272 -0.22 -7.33 11.76
N SER A 273 0.74 -6.75 11.04
CA SER A 273 2.10 -7.28 11.01
C SER A 273 2.83 -7.13 12.35
N GLY A 274 2.56 -6.05 13.09
CA GLY A 274 3.12 -5.81 14.41
C GLY A 274 2.62 -6.82 15.45
N ALA A 275 1.36 -7.21 15.38
CA ALA A 275 0.80 -8.25 16.24
C ALA A 275 1.49 -9.60 16.02
N VAL A 276 1.68 -10.00 14.73
CA VAL A 276 2.38 -11.24 14.38
C VAL A 276 3.85 -11.23 14.81
N MET A 277 4.52 -10.07 14.71
CA MET A 277 5.96 -9.93 14.99
C MET A 277 6.25 -9.41 16.40
N ASN A 278 5.26 -9.26 17.24
CA ASN A 278 5.37 -8.66 18.59
C ASN A 278 6.09 -7.30 18.59
N ASN A 279 5.86 -6.47 17.57
CA ASN A 279 6.49 -5.16 17.44
C ASN A 279 5.60 -4.16 16.71
N ILE A 280 4.63 -3.61 17.42
CA ILE A 280 3.67 -2.64 16.87
C ILE A 280 4.33 -1.26 16.65
N VAL A 281 5.28 -0.88 17.49
CA VAL A 281 5.81 0.50 17.53
C VAL A 281 6.83 0.76 16.40
N THR A 282 7.77 -0.15 16.19
CA THR A 282 8.91 0.04 15.28
C THR A 282 8.86 -0.82 14.04
N ASN A 283 7.80 -1.60 13.86
CA ASN A 283 7.69 -2.53 12.76
C ASN A 283 7.75 -1.81 11.41
N ALA A 284 8.77 -2.13 10.65
CA ALA A 284 8.88 -1.70 9.26
C ALA A 284 7.90 -2.48 8.37
N HIS A 285 7.67 -2.00 7.14
CA HIS A 285 6.88 -2.71 6.15
C HIS A 285 7.56 -4.03 5.78
N VAL A 286 7.04 -5.14 6.29
CA VAL A 286 7.46 -6.48 5.91
C VAL A 286 7.06 -6.73 4.45
N LYS A 287 7.94 -7.37 3.69
CA LYS A 287 7.72 -7.73 2.29
C LYS A 287 7.85 -9.23 2.12
N PRO A 288 7.04 -9.84 1.24
CA PRO A 288 7.17 -11.27 0.97
C PRO A 288 8.52 -11.58 0.30
N ASP A 289 9.13 -12.68 0.68
CA ASP A 289 10.30 -13.23 0.01
C ASP A 289 9.88 -14.03 -1.22
N ILE A 290 9.57 -13.32 -2.30
CA ILE A 290 9.06 -13.91 -3.54
C ILE A 290 10.09 -14.84 -4.19
N GLN A 291 11.38 -14.61 -3.98
CA GLN A 291 12.45 -15.40 -4.61
C GLN A 291 12.51 -16.83 -4.05
N ASN A 292 12.23 -16.98 -2.76
CA ASN A 292 12.29 -18.26 -2.06
C ASN A 292 10.88 -18.86 -1.80
N ALA A 293 9.82 -18.08 -1.98
CA ALA A 293 8.46 -18.57 -1.81
C ALA A 293 8.10 -19.60 -2.88
N ARG A 294 7.42 -20.67 -2.47
CA ARG A 294 6.87 -21.69 -3.36
C ARG A 294 5.38 -21.49 -3.62
N PHE A 295 4.69 -20.84 -2.70
CA PHE A 295 3.28 -20.50 -2.80
C PHE A 295 3.05 -19.10 -2.21
N ILE A 296 2.26 -18.28 -2.90
CA ILE A 296 1.84 -16.95 -2.42
C ILE A 296 0.35 -16.76 -2.67
N MET A 297 -0.38 -16.32 -1.66
CA MET A 297 -1.75 -15.85 -1.79
C MET A 297 -1.76 -14.31 -1.80
N TYR A 298 -2.23 -13.72 -2.90
CA TYR A 298 -2.40 -12.27 -3.05
C TYR A 298 -3.83 -11.90 -2.70
N ILE A 299 -4.05 -11.33 -1.53
CA ILE A 299 -5.38 -10.92 -1.04
C ILE A 299 -5.47 -9.40 -1.12
N GLY A 300 -6.36 -8.87 -1.96
CA GLY A 300 -6.55 -7.43 -2.16
C GLY A 300 -5.28 -6.69 -2.59
N CYS A 301 -4.36 -7.38 -3.26
CA CYS A 301 -3.04 -6.86 -3.60
C CYS A 301 -2.76 -6.95 -5.10
N ALA A 302 -2.36 -5.82 -5.69
CA ALA A 302 -1.96 -5.71 -7.10
C ALA A 302 -0.44 -5.53 -7.23
N PRO A 303 0.37 -6.59 -7.18
CA PRO A 303 1.81 -6.51 -6.96
C PRO A 303 2.61 -5.73 -8.00
N SER A 304 2.07 -5.50 -9.20
CA SER A 304 2.72 -4.65 -10.21
C SER A 304 2.16 -3.24 -10.30
N GLN A 305 1.05 -2.95 -9.62
CA GLN A 305 0.32 -1.68 -9.68
C GLN A 305 0.21 -1.01 -8.34
N ALA A 306 0.12 -1.78 -7.27
CA ALA A 306 0.03 -1.33 -5.88
C ALA A 306 0.97 -2.15 -4.99
N GLY A 307 1.24 -1.66 -3.78
CA GLY A 307 2.23 -2.27 -2.89
C GLY A 307 3.67 -1.91 -3.29
N ASN A 308 4.52 -1.71 -2.31
CA ASN A 308 5.89 -1.24 -2.50
C ASN A 308 6.89 -2.41 -2.38
N PRO A 309 7.84 -2.52 -3.29
CA PRO A 309 8.10 -1.85 -4.56
C PRO A 309 7.42 -2.57 -5.74
N PHE A 310 6.48 -1.92 -6.43
CA PHE A 310 5.66 -2.50 -7.51
C PHE A 310 6.44 -3.28 -8.55
N LYS A 311 7.40 -2.59 -9.15
CA LYS A 311 8.17 -3.13 -10.26
C LYS A 311 8.98 -4.35 -9.89
N ARG A 312 9.64 -4.31 -8.73
CA ARG A 312 10.44 -5.42 -8.23
C ARG A 312 9.56 -6.65 -7.97
N GLN A 313 8.45 -6.46 -7.29
CA GLN A 313 7.50 -7.55 -7.04
C GLN A 313 6.97 -8.15 -8.33
N GLY A 314 6.47 -7.33 -9.26
CA GLY A 314 5.96 -7.81 -10.55
C GLY A 314 6.99 -8.59 -11.35
N ARG A 315 8.27 -8.16 -11.33
CA ARG A 315 9.36 -8.88 -12.00
C ARG A 315 9.69 -10.20 -11.32
N LEU A 316 9.84 -10.22 -10.01
CA LEU A 316 10.14 -11.45 -9.26
C LEU A 316 9.06 -12.50 -9.41
N ILE A 317 7.78 -12.09 -9.38
CA ILE A 317 6.65 -12.99 -9.66
C ILE A 317 6.75 -13.59 -11.06
N ALA A 318 7.00 -12.74 -12.06
CA ALA A 318 7.11 -13.20 -13.44
C ALA A 318 8.29 -14.16 -13.64
N GLN A 319 9.44 -13.89 -13.03
CA GLN A 319 10.63 -14.75 -13.08
C GLN A 319 10.38 -16.09 -12.38
N ALA A 320 9.90 -16.07 -11.14
CA ALA A 320 9.65 -17.28 -10.36
C ALA A 320 8.58 -18.17 -11.00
N ARG A 321 7.54 -17.56 -11.57
CA ARG A 321 6.52 -18.30 -12.31
C ARG A 321 7.08 -18.89 -13.62
N ALA A 322 7.85 -18.15 -14.38
CA ALA A 322 8.47 -18.64 -15.62
C ALA A 322 9.47 -19.78 -15.34
N ALA A 323 10.13 -19.75 -14.19
CA ALA A 323 10.99 -20.83 -13.71
C ALA A 323 10.20 -22.04 -13.13
N GLY A 324 8.89 -21.93 -12.95
CA GLY A 324 8.06 -22.98 -12.33
C GLY A 324 8.29 -23.17 -10.83
N THR A 325 8.93 -22.21 -10.16
CA THR A 325 9.26 -22.29 -8.73
C THR A 325 8.19 -21.69 -7.82
N LEU A 326 7.30 -20.85 -8.36
CA LEU A 326 6.26 -20.16 -7.62
C LEU A 326 4.87 -20.57 -8.12
N ASP A 327 4.06 -21.05 -7.19
CA ASP A 327 2.63 -21.19 -7.33
C ASP A 327 1.90 -20.06 -6.59
N TYR A 328 0.70 -19.64 -7.07
CA TYR A 328 -0.01 -18.54 -6.42
C TYR A 328 -1.52 -18.54 -6.67
N VAL A 329 -2.24 -17.92 -5.75
CA VAL A 329 -3.68 -17.64 -5.85
C VAL A 329 -3.90 -16.13 -5.69
N VAL A 330 -4.87 -15.61 -6.42
CA VAL A 330 -5.28 -14.19 -6.34
C VAL A 330 -6.71 -14.12 -5.81
N VAL A 331 -6.84 -13.49 -4.66
CA VAL A 331 -8.13 -13.21 -4.01
C VAL A 331 -8.37 -11.71 -4.15
N ASP A 332 -9.10 -11.33 -5.19
CA ASP A 332 -9.32 -9.93 -5.54
C ASP A 332 -10.55 -9.81 -6.44
N PRO A 333 -11.41 -8.81 -6.27
CA PRO A 333 -12.54 -8.56 -7.17
C PRO A 333 -12.13 -8.40 -8.64
N ALA A 334 -10.87 -7.97 -8.90
CA ALA A 334 -10.36 -7.73 -10.25
C ALA A 334 -8.93 -8.25 -10.41
N LEU A 335 -8.64 -8.84 -11.57
CA LEU A 335 -7.27 -9.22 -11.93
C LEU A 335 -6.48 -8.02 -12.47
N ASN A 336 -5.24 -7.90 -12.06
CA ASN A 336 -4.28 -6.92 -12.58
C ASN A 336 -3.25 -7.60 -13.48
N ALA A 337 -2.48 -6.77 -14.22
CA ALA A 337 -1.57 -7.26 -15.27
C ALA A 337 -0.53 -8.30 -14.77
N ALA A 338 0.01 -8.15 -13.55
CA ALA A 338 1.02 -9.09 -13.04
C ALA A 338 0.43 -10.44 -12.63
N THR A 339 -0.86 -10.48 -12.35
CA THR A 339 -1.57 -11.67 -11.84
C THR A 339 -2.63 -12.20 -12.81
N SER A 340 -2.72 -11.66 -14.03
CA SER A 340 -3.74 -12.02 -15.02
C SER A 340 -3.77 -13.51 -15.37
N HIS A 341 -2.65 -14.21 -15.29
CA HIS A 341 -2.59 -15.66 -15.51
C HIS A 341 -3.37 -16.50 -14.49
N ALA A 342 -3.79 -15.93 -13.39
CA ALA A 342 -4.63 -16.64 -12.42
C ALA A 342 -5.98 -17.07 -13.03
N ALA A 343 -6.51 -16.32 -13.99
CA ALA A 343 -7.76 -16.65 -14.67
C ALA A 343 -7.69 -17.99 -15.41
N ASP A 344 -6.54 -18.27 -16.06
CA ASP A 344 -6.39 -19.43 -16.93
C ASP A 344 -6.23 -20.76 -16.16
N ASN A 345 -5.96 -20.68 -14.86
CA ASN A 345 -5.59 -21.83 -14.02
C ASN A 345 -6.49 -22.02 -12.80
N ASN A 346 -7.70 -21.48 -12.79
CA ASN A 346 -8.61 -21.51 -11.63
C ASN A 346 -7.97 -21.01 -10.32
N ARG A 347 -7.08 -20.02 -10.43
CA ARG A 347 -6.32 -19.44 -9.32
C ARG A 347 -6.79 -18.03 -8.96
N TRP A 348 -7.88 -17.61 -9.55
CA TRP A 348 -8.54 -16.36 -9.24
C TRP A 348 -9.81 -16.62 -8.45
N VAL A 349 -9.86 -16.00 -7.27
CA VAL A 349 -11.00 -16.01 -6.37
C VAL A 349 -11.60 -14.60 -6.40
N PRO A 350 -12.69 -14.37 -7.17
CA PRO A 350 -13.31 -13.04 -7.32
C PRO A 350 -14.17 -12.70 -6.11
N ILE A 351 -13.52 -12.43 -4.99
CA ILE A 351 -14.17 -12.17 -3.71
C ILE A 351 -15.01 -10.88 -3.75
N ARG A 352 -16.13 -10.85 -3.04
CA ARG A 352 -16.91 -9.63 -2.81
C ARG A 352 -16.09 -8.64 -1.98
N PRO A 353 -16.01 -7.34 -2.37
CA PRO A 353 -15.28 -6.34 -1.59
C PRO A 353 -15.76 -6.26 -0.13
N GLY A 354 -14.80 -6.15 0.81
CA GLY A 354 -15.08 -6.03 2.23
C GLY A 354 -15.39 -7.35 2.96
N THR A 355 -15.13 -8.50 2.33
CA THR A 355 -15.37 -9.83 2.95
C THR A 355 -14.08 -10.60 3.21
N ASP A 356 -12.94 -9.93 3.22
CA ASP A 356 -11.63 -10.55 3.45
C ASP A 356 -11.55 -11.29 4.79
N SER A 357 -12.17 -10.74 5.84
CA SER A 357 -12.24 -11.40 7.15
C SER A 357 -13.01 -12.72 7.10
N ALA A 358 -14.16 -12.74 6.42
CA ALA A 358 -14.94 -13.97 6.24
C ALA A 358 -14.14 -15.04 5.49
N PHE A 359 -13.42 -14.62 4.44
CA PHE A 359 -12.52 -15.51 3.70
C PHE A 359 -11.39 -16.08 4.58
N ALA A 360 -10.77 -15.24 5.39
CA ALA A 360 -9.70 -15.66 6.30
C ALA A 360 -10.23 -16.62 7.38
N MET A 361 -11.41 -16.33 7.96
CA MET A 361 -12.03 -17.19 8.98
C MET A 361 -12.46 -18.54 8.42
N ALA A 362 -12.94 -18.58 7.18
CA ALA A 362 -13.23 -19.87 6.50
C ALA A 362 -11.97 -20.73 6.35
N ILE A 363 -10.84 -20.14 5.97
CA ILE A 363 -9.57 -20.88 5.88
C ILE A 363 -9.13 -21.37 7.26
N ILE A 364 -9.26 -20.54 8.30
CA ILE A 364 -8.89 -20.90 9.67
C ILE A 364 -9.78 -22.06 10.15
N GLN A 365 -11.10 -21.98 9.95
CA GLN A 365 -12.02 -23.06 10.28
C GLN A 365 -11.61 -24.37 9.59
N TRP A 366 -11.38 -24.33 8.28
CA TRP A 366 -10.96 -25.50 7.52
C TRP A 366 -9.64 -26.11 8.04
N LEU A 367 -8.67 -25.26 8.38
CA LEU A 367 -7.39 -25.71 8.95
C LEU A 367 -7.58 -26.35 10.33
N LEU A 368 -8.45 -25.82 11.16
CA LEU A 368 -8.75 -26.36 12.49
C LEU A 368 -9.45 -27.73 12.37
N ASP A 369 -10.48 -27.81 11.54
CA ASP A 369 -11.27 -29.05 11.31
C ASP A 369 -10.43 -30.20 10.73
N ASN A 370 -9.47 -29.85 9.88
CA ASN A 370 -8.61 -30.83 9.21
C ASN A 370 -7.24 -31.00 9.85
N GLN A 371 -7.00 -30.38 11.03
CA GLN A 371 -5.72 -30.40 11.73
C GLN A 371 -4.53 -29.96 10.83
N GLY A 372 -4.81 -29.02 9.91
CA GLY A 372 -3.87 -28.50 8.93
C GLY A 372 -2.87 -27.47 9.49
N TYR A 373 -2.59 -27.50 10.77
CA TYR A 373 -1.69 -26.58 11.45
C TYR A 373 -0.55 -27.30 12.19
N ALA A 374 0.55 -26.60 12.45
CA ALA A 374 1.72 -27.12 13.14
C ALA A 374 1.47 -27.25 14.65
N SER A 375 0.72 -28.28 15.07
CA SER A 375 0.32 -28.47 16.48
C SER A 375 1.51 -28.48 17.43
N ASN A 376 2.61 -29.14 17.07
CA ASN A 376 3.80 -29.20 17.90
C ASN A 376 4.43 -27.82 18.14
N PHE A 377 4.46 -26.95 17.10
CA PHE A 377 4.93 -25.58 17.24
C PHE A 377 3.97 -24.72 18.08
N LEU A 378 2.67 -24.83 17.82
CA LEU A 378 1.66 -24.04 18.54
C LEU A 378 1.56 -24.42 20.03
N ALA A 379 1.95 -25.65 20.39
CA ALA A 379 1.97 -26.13 21.76
C ALA A 379 3.19 -25.62 22.58
N LEU A 380 4.13 -24.91 21.95
CA LEU A 380 5.29 -24.32 22.65
C LEU A 380 4.85 -23.05 23.36
N PRO A 381 4.80 -23.02 24.70
CA PRO A 381 4.15 -21.92 25.42
C PRO A 381 5.05 -20.72 25.68
N GLY A 382 6.37 -20.84 25.51
CA GLY A 382 7.31 -19.79 25.82
C GLY A 382 8.64 -19.97 25.13
N LYS A 383 9.55 -19.02 25.36
CA LYS A 383 10.87 -19.00 24.72
C LYS A 383 11.73 -20.21 25.10
N ALA A 384 11.70 -20.64 26.35
CA ALA A 384 12.48 -21.80 26.79
C ALA A 384 12.07 -23.08 26.05
N ALA A 385 10.78 -23.28 25.84
CA ALA A 385 10.24 -24.40 25.07
C ALA A 385 10.62 -24.32 23.60
N ALA A 386 10.55 -23.12 22.98
CA ALA A 386 10.95 -22.89 21.60
C ALA A 386 12.44 -23.18 21.39
N ASP A 387 13.30 -22.63 22.25
CA ASP A 387 14.76 -22.85 22.18
C ASP A 387 15.11 -24.36 22.29
N ALA A 388 14.45 -25.08 23.21
CA ALA A 388 14.62 -26.53 23.38
C ALA A 388 14.15 -27.33 22.14
N ALA A 389 13.12 -26.83 21.43
CA ALA A 389 12.63 -27.44 20.21
C ALA A 389 13.42 -27.04 18.95
N GLY A 390 14.39 -26.13 19.06
CA GLY A 390 15.14 -25.59 17.94
C GLY A 390 14.38 -24.55 17.11
N GLU A 391 13.31 -23.98 17.67
CA GLU A 391 12.50 -22.95 17.03
C GLU A 391 13.02 -21.54 17.38
N THR A 392 12.89 -20.61 16.44
CA THR A 392 13.35 -19.23 16.64
C THR A 392 12.36 -18.39 17.46
N THR A 393 11.11 -18.84 17.55
CA THR A 393 10.02 -18.13 18.24
C THR A 393 8.96 -19.14 18.73
N HIS A 394 7.99 -18.65 19.48
CA HIS A 394 6.81 -19.39 19.92
C HIS A 394 5.54 -18.58 19.61
N SER A 395 4.37 -19.22 19.76
CA SER A 395 3.07 -18.54 19.63
C SER A 395 2.40 -18.40 21.01
N ASN A 396 1.37 -17.55 21.06
CA ASN A 396 0.50 -17.45 22.24
C ASN A 396 -0.72 -18.38 22.17
N ALA A 397 -0.73 -19.36 21.30
CA ALA A 397 -1.89 -20.23 21.05
C ALA A 397 -2.39 -20.90 22.34
N THR A 398 -1.51 -21.25 23.26
CA THR A 398 -1.78 -21.91 24.53
C THR A 398 -2.07 -20.97 25.70
N HIS A 399 -1.77 -19.67 25.53
CA HIS A 399 -1.95 -18.70 26.63
C HIS A 399 -3.42 -18.52 26.96
N LEU A 400 -3.73 -18.58 28.26
CA LEU A 400 -5.10 -18.39 28.74
C LEU A 400 -5.50 -16.93 28.71
N VAL A 401 -6.69 -16.67 28.24
CA VAL A 401 -7.32 -15.35 28.15
C VAL A 401 -8.56 -15.34 29.04
N ILE A 402 -8.77 -14.28 29.81
CA ILE A 402 -9.97 -14.08 30.61
C ILE A 402 -11.16 -13.83 29.68
N ASP A 403 -12.16 -14.69 29.70
CA ASP A 403 -13.37 -14.61 28.86
C ASP A 403 -14.66 -14.50 29.68
N THR A 404 -14.60 -13.93 30.87
CA THR A 404 -15.79 -13.65 31.67
C THR A 404 -16.44 -12.35 31.22
N TYR A 405 -17.72 -12.40 30.84
CA TYR A 405 -18.50 -11.22 30.45
C TYR A 405 -18.56 -10.21 31.60
N GLU A 406 -18.47 -8.92 31.27
CA GLU A 406 -18.41 -7.79 32.22
C GLU A 406 -17.16 -7.72 33.11
N HIS A 407 -16.26 -8.69 33.08
CA HIS A 407 -15.01 -8.58 33.81
C HIS A 407 -14.12 -7.47 33.20
N PRO A 408 -13.55 -6.55 34.00
CA PRO A 408 -12.79 -5.39 33.46
C PRO A 408 -11.55 -5.79 32.66
N ARG A 409 -11.05 -7.01 32.88
CA ARG A 409 -9.91 -7.55 32.12
C ARG A 409 -10.29 -8.62 31.10
N ARG A 410 -11.54 -8.66 30.65
CA ARG A 410 -11.94 -9.55 29.56
C ARG A 410 -11.08 -9.30 28.32
N GLY A 411 -10.57 -10.34 27.70
CA GLY A 411 -9.69 -10.29 26.54
C GLY A 411 -8.21 -10.09 26.86
N TYR A 412 -7.84 -9.97 28.13
CA TYR A 412 -6.44 -9.92 28.55
C TYR A 412 -5.94 -11.33 28.91
N PHE A 413 -4.65 -11.57 28.70
CA PHE A 413 -4.03 -12.80 29.19
C PHE A 413 -4.12 -12.91 30.70
N LEU A 414 -4.42 -14.12 31.17
CA LEU A 414 -4.23 -14.49 32.55
C LEU A 414 -2.72 -14.59 32.85
N ARG A 415 -2.27 -13.90 33.89
CA ARG A 415 -0.87 -13.83 34.25
C ARG A 415 -0.60 -14.37 35.64
N ALA A 416 0.66 -14.62 35.94
CA ALA A 416 1.12 -15.04 37.27
C ALA A 416 0.65 -14.10 38.40
N SER A 417 0.65 -12.80 38.13
CA SER A 417 0.17 -11.78 39.10
C SER A 417 -1.32 -11.89 39.40
N ASP A 418 -2.14 -12.35 38.48
CA ASP A 418 -3.57 -12.57 38.70
C ASP A 418 -3.86 -13.72 39.68
N LEU A 419 -2.90 -14.64 39.79
CA LEU A 419 -2.94 -15.77 40.71
C LEU A 419 -2.16 -15.51 42.01
N GLY A 420 -1.60 -14.31 42.20
CA GLY A 420 -0.75 -13.97 43.32
C GLY A 420 0.62 -14.65 43.34
N LEU A 421 1.07 -15.17 42.20
CA LEU A 421 2.35 -15.88 42.03
C LEU A 421 3.52 -14.96 41.70
N ALA A 422 3.25 -13.74 41.24
CA ALA A 422 4.26 -12.75 40.91
C ALA A 422 3.74 -11.33 41.14
N GLU A 423 4.65 -10.35 41.15
CA GLU A 423 4.29 -8.94 41.13
C GLU A 423 3.93 -8.54 39.69
N ALA A 424 2.84 -7.79 39.53
CA ALA A 424 2.36 -7.37 38.22
C ALA A 424 3.42 -6.57 37.43
N GLY A 425 3.71 -6.99 36.19
CA GLY A 425 4.69 -6.37 35.32
C GLY A 425 6.15 -6.67 35.65
N SER A 426 6.42 -7.56 36.60
CA SER A 426 7.77 -8.09 36.83
C SER A 426 8.18 -9.11 35.76
N ASP A 427 9.45 -9.45 35.68
CA ASP A 427 9.94 -10.48 34.75
C ASP A 427 9.33 -11.88 35.03
N ALA A 428 8.87 -12.12 36.27
CA ALA A 428 8.19 -13.35 36.67
C ALA A 428 6.70 -13.36 36.32
N ASP A 429 6.13 -12.22 35.91
CA ASP A 429 4.71 -12.10 35.56
C ASP A 429 4.41 -12.70 34.18
N SER A 430 4.67 -13.98 34.03
CA SER A 430 4.47 -14.76 32.81
C SER A 430 2.99 -15.07 32.56
N PRO A 431 2.57 -15.27 31.29
CA PRO A 431 1.26 -15.81 30.96
C PRO A 431 1.07 -17.21 31.55
N VAL A 432 -0.19 -17.51 31.87
CA VAL A 432 -0.59 -18.82 32.40
C VAL A 432 -1.11 -19.70 31.25
N VAL A 433 -0.80 -20.98 31.34
CA VAL A 433 -1.20 -22.03 30.38
C VAL A 433 -1.75 -23.23 31.14
N VAL A 434 -2.30 -24.21 30.39
CA VAL A 434 -2.67 -25.52 30.94
C VAL A 434 -1.69 -26.58 30.44
N THR A 435 -1.16 -27.41 31.32
CA THR A 435 -0.36 -28.58 30.99
C THR A 435 -0.78 -29.74 31.86
N ASN A 436 -1.08 -30.91 31.26
CA ASN A 436 -1.57 -32.09 31.98
C ASN A 436 -2.80 -31.82 32.88
N GLY A 437 -3.69 -30.93 32.43
CA GLY A 437 -4.87 -30.53 33.17
C GLY A 437 -4.65 -29.52 34.30
N GLU A 438 -3.43 -29.09 34.56
CA GLU A 438 -3.08 -28.16 35.64
C GLU A 438 -2.59 -26.81 35.09
N LEU A 439 -2.78 -25.74 35.90
CA LEU A 439 -2.26 -24.43 35.60
C LEU A 439 -0.74 -24.39 35.81
N ALA A 440 -0.04 -23.78 34.84
CA ALA A 440 1.41 -23.58 34.92
C ALA A 440 1.80 -22.24 34.29
N LEU A 441 2.99 -21.73 34.59
CA LEU A 441 3.53 -20.54 33.92
C LEU A 441 4.13 -20.95 32.58
N SER A 442 3.91 -20.15 31.56
CA SER A 442 4.32 -20.44 30.18
C SER A 442 5.85 -20.67 30.03
N GLU A 443 6.66 -20.02 30.86
CA GLU A 443 8.12 -20.14 30.81
C GLU A 443 8.66 -21.35 31.60
N GLU A 444 7.81 -22.05 32.37
CA GLU A 444 8.21 -23.18 33.22
C GLU A 444 7.93 -24.55 32.57
N VAL A 445 7.17 -24.58 31.48
CA VAL A 445 6.75 -25.85 30.85
C VAL A 445 7.16 -25.88 29.38
N MET A 446 7.44 -27.11 28.89
CA MET A 446 7.93 -27.33 27.52
C MET A 446 6.79 -27.48 26.51
N THR A 447 5.61 -27.87 26.96
CA THR A 447 4.42 -28.01 26.12
C THR A 447 3.18 -27.62 26.92
N ALA A 448 2.17 -27.10 26.25
CA ALA A 448 0.89 -26.77 26.87
C ALA A 448 -0.28 -27.20 25.96
N GLU A 449 -1.46 -27.30 26.53
CA GLU A 449 -2.67 -27.67 25.85
C GLU A 449 -3.12 -26.56 24.89
N LEU A 450 -3.38 -26.94 23.65
CA LEU A 450 -3.82 -26.01 22.61
C LEU A 450 -5.26 -25.56 22.81
N LEU A 451 -6.13 -26.45 23.23
CA LEU A 451 -7.54 -26.17 23.49
C LEU A 451 -7.80 -26.38 24.97
N ALA A 452 -8.07 -25.30 25.68
CA ALA A 452 -8.33 -25.29 27.11
C ALA A 452 -9.42 -24.29 27.46
N GLU A 453 -10.34 -24.69 28.31
CA GLU A 453 -11.36 -23.83 28.92
C GLU A 453 -11.57 -24.31 30.36
N ARG A 454 -11.53 -23.38 31.32
CA ARG A 454 -11.78 -23.71 32.73
C ARG A 454 -12.09 -22.49 33.59
N PRO A 455 -12.79 -22.66 34.74
CA PRO A 455 -12.86 -21.64 35.77
C PRO A 455 -11.53 -21.52 36.51
N VAL A 456 -11.17 -20.29 36.89
CA VAL A 456 -9.96 -19.96 37.67
C VAL A 456 -10.34 -18.91 38.70
N GLU A 457 -9.91 -19.14 39.96
CA GLU A 457 -10.04 -18.15 41.05
C GLU A 457 -8.82 -17.22 41.02
N LEU A 458 -9.07 -15.92 40.93
CA LEU A 458 -8.05 -14.87 40.94
C LEU A 458 -7.65 -14.55 42.37
N VAL A 459 -6.52 -13.86 42.55
CA VAL A 459 -5.98 -13.46 43.86
C VAL A 459 -6.95 -12.63 44.71
N ASP A 460 -7.87 -11.92 44.05
CA ASP A 460 -8.92 -11.12 44.73
C ASP A 460 -10.17 -11.94 45.13
N GLY A 461 -10.16 -13.25 44.89
CA GLY A 461 -11.28 -14.16 45.17
C GLY A 461 -12.35 -14.21 44.07
N THR A 462 -12.17 -13.47 42.99
CA THR A 462 -13.09 -13.49 41.84
C THR A 462 -12.85 -14.77 41.01
N THR A 463 -13.91 -15.49 40.65
CA THR A 463 -13.81 -16.62 39.72
C THR A 463 -14.11 -16.16 38.32
N VAL A 464 -13.19 -16.43 37.42
CA VAL A 464 -13.30 -16.12 35.95
C VAL A 464 -13.23 -17.38 35.12
N THR A 465 -13.91 -17.38 33.98
CA THR A 465 -13.69 -18.37 32.94
C THR A 465 -12.51 -17.92 32.07
N VAL A 466 -11.57 -18.82 31.84
CA VAL A 466 -10.44 -18.58 30.96
C VAL A 466 -10.42 -19.59 29.84
N LYS A 467 -9.96 -19.16 28.66
CA LYS A 467 -9.83 -20.01 27.47
C LYS A 467 -8.45 -19.79 26.86
N SER A 468 -7.88 -20.85 26.27
CA SER A 468 -6.67 -20.64 25.46
C SER A 468 -6.96 -19.77 24.23
N SER A 469 -5.95 -19.05 23.76
CA SER A 469 -6.10 -18.20 22.57
C SER A 469 -6.57 -18.99 21.36
N LEU A 470 -6.13 -20.26 21.20
CA LEU A 470 -6.58 -21.11 20.10
C LEU A 470 -8.04 -21.53 20.27
N THR A 471 -8.53 -21.75 21.50
CA THR A 471 -9.95 -22.01 21.76
C THR A 471 -10.80 -20.83 21.31
N LEU A 472 -10.44 -19.61 21.70
CA LEU A 472 -11.15 -18.39 21.28
C LEU A 472 -11.13 -18.20 19.76
N LEU A 473 -9.99 -18.47 19.11
CA LEU A 473 -9.89 -18.41 17.67
C LEU A 473 -10.79 -19.47 17.00
N SER A 474 -10.83 -20.66 17.55
CA SER A 474 -11.69 -21.75 17.07
C SER A 474 -13.18 -21.39 17.19
N GLU A 475 -13.60 -20.87 18.34
CA GLU A 475 -14.98 -20.39 18.54
C GLU A 475 -15.36 -19.31 17.52
N SER A 476 -14.49 -18.32 17.33
CA SER A 476 -14.70 -17.25 16.35
C SER A 476 -14.75 -17.77 14.91
N ALA A 477 -13.91 -18.74 14.57
CA ALA A 477 -13.90 -19.33 13.22
C ALA A 477 -15.14 -20.21 12.95
N HIS A 478 -15.76 -20.75 14.00
CA HIS A 478 -16.98 -21.55 13.90
C HIS A 478 -18.29 -20.76 14.15
N GLU A 479 -18.19 -19.40 14.20
CA GLU A 479 -19.39 -18.56 14.27
C GLU A 479 -20.32 -18.78 13.07
N TYR A 480 -19.74 -19.06 11.90
CA TYR A 480 -20.47 -19.46 10.69
C TYR A 480 -19.86 -20.74 10.12
N ASP A 481 -20.64 -21.50 9.38
CA ASP A 481 -20.14 -22.63 8.62
C ASP A 481 -19.47 -22.18 7.30
N LEU A 482 -18.74 -23.10 6.66
CA LEU A 482 -18.02 -22.80 5.41
C LEU A 482 -18.95 -22.36 4.27
N ASP A 483 -20.18 -22.85 4.23
CA ASP A 483 -21.15 -22.48 3.19
C ASP A 483 -21.58 -21.02 3.38
N THR A 484 -21.87 -20.63 4.61
CA THR A 484 -22.21 -19.24 4.98
C THR A 484 -21.03 -18.28 4.70
N TYR A 485 -19.80 -18.67 5.05
CA TYR A 485 -18.63 -17.86 4.71
C TYR A 485 -18.46 -17.70 3.20
N ALA A 486 -18.64 -18.77 2.42
CA ALA A 486 -18.58 -18.71 0.96
C ALA A 486 -19.66 -17.78 0.38
N GLU A 487 -20.90 -17.85 0.90
CA GLU A 487 -21.98 -16.95 0.52
C GLU A 487 -21.67 -15.48 0.84
N HIS A 488 -21.14 -15.19 2.03
CA HIS A 488 -20.68 -13.84 2.39
C HIS A 488 -19.63 -13.33 1.40
N CYS A 489 -18.68 -14.15 1.05
CA CYS A 489 -17.62 -13.83 0.10
C CYS A 489 -18.11 -13.77 -1.35
N GLY A 490 -19.27 -14.33 -1.67
CA GLY A 490 -19.82 -14.40 -3.03
C GLY A 490 -19.03 -15.32 -3.95
N ILE A 491 -18.43 -16.36 -3.41
CA ILE A 491 -17.62 -17.36 -4.13
C ILE A 491 -18.16 -18.77 -3.89
N PRO A 492 -17.88 -19.74 -4.78
CA PRO A 492 -18.15 -21.14 -4.50
C PRO A 492 -17.34 -21.65 -3.29
N LYS A 493 -17.90 -22.63 -2.62
CA LYS A 493 -17.23 -23.34 -1.53
C LYS A 493 -16.01 -24.11 -2.05
#